data_403d00e080e443e3d10521b210fa5379
#
_entry.id   403d00e080e443e3d10521b210fa5379
#
_cell.length_a   1.000
_cell.length_b   1.000
_cell.length_c   1.000
_cell.angle_alpha   90.00
_cell.angle_beta   90.00
_cell.angle_gamma   90.00
#
_symmetry.space_group_name_H-M   'P 1'
#
loop_
_entity.id
_entity.type
_entity.pdbx_description
1 polymer ?
#
loop_
_entity_poly.entity_id
_entity_poly.type
_entity_poly.pdbx_seq_one_letter_code
_entity_poly.pdbx_strand_id
1 'polypeptide(L)'
;MTDLAIETEGLVKVFGTNRAVDGVDLRVPAGTVYGVLGPNGAGKTTVVKMLATLLRPDGGRAGVFGKDVVKDADAVRGRVSLTGQYASVDEDLTGTENLVLLARLLGHTRPAARERSAQLLAAFGLEEAAEKQIKNYSGGMRRRIDIAASILNTPDLLFLDEPTTGLDPRSRNQVWDIVRAVVSQGTTVLLTTQYLDEADQLASRVAVIDHGKVIAEGTKGELKASVGSGSVHVRLRDPERRREAERVLRGALRATVQPDPDPVALTATVDGHGTDLGAAEQAARALAELARAGITVDSFALGQPSLDEVFLALTDRKGTAA
;
A
#
# COMPACT_ATOMS: atom_id res chain seq x y z
N MET A 1 5.16 -22.38 -13.16
CA MET A 1 4.14 -22.11 -12.12
C MET A 1 4.79 -21.12 -11.16
N THR A 2 4.20 -19.96 -10.94
CA THR A 2 4.74 -18.96 -10.02
C THR A 2 4.56 -19.50 -8.60
N ASP A 3 5.64 -19.63 -7.82
CA ASP A 3 5.55 -20.06 -6.42
C ASP A 3 4.77 -19.03 -5.62
N LEU A 4 3.74 -19.48 -4.90
CA LEU A 4 2.94 -18.63 -4.02
C LEU A 4 3.58 -18.56 -2.64
N ALA A 5 3.78 -17.35 -2.14
CA ALA A 5 4.18 -17.09 -0.76
C ALA A 5 2.97 -17.22 0.20
N ILE A 6 1.79 -16.77 -0.24
CA ILE A 6 0.55 -16.86 0.54
C ILE A 6 -0.57 -17.36 -0.37
N GLU A 7 -1.38 -18.27 0.17
CA GLU A 7 -2.63 -18.70 -0.43
C GLU A 7 -3.71 -18.81 0.67
N THR A 8 -4.86 -18.15 0.46
CA THR A 8 -6.01 -18.27 1.37
C THR A 8 -7.26 -18.60 0.57
N GLU A 9 -8.15 -19.42 1.16
CA GLU A 9 -9.43 -19.82 0.62
C GLU A 9 -10.52 -19.66 1.66
N GLY A 10 -11.44 -18.71 1.42
CA GLY A 10 -12.59 -18.46 2.27
C GLY A 10 -12.22 -18.13 3.72
N LEU A 11 -11.12 -17.40 3.94
CA LEU A 11 -10.60 -17.12 5.30
C LEU A 11 -11.60 -16.32 6.12
N VAL A 12 -11.89 -16.80 7.34
CA VAL A 12 -12.90 -16.19 8.24
C VAL A 12 -12.32 -15.96 9.63
N LYS A 13 -12.67 -14.80 10.22
CA LYS A 13 -12.45 -14.51 11.64
C LYS A 13 -13.60 -13.72 12.23
N VAL A 14 -14.10 -14.20 13.37
CA VAL A 14 -15.23 -13.62 14.10
C VAL A 14 -14.80 -13.24 15.51
N PHE A 15 -15.14 -12.04 15.96
CA PHE A 15 -14.96 -11.57 17.32
C PHE A 15 -16.33 -11.22 17.91
N GLY A 16 -16.85 -12.07 18.80
CA GLY A 16 -18.23 -11.94 19.29
C GLY A 16 -19.22 -12.00 18.13
N THR A 17 -19.94 -10.91 17.88
CA THR A 17 -20.88 -10.78 16.75
C THR A 17 -20.24 -10.15 15.51
N ASN A 18 -19.03 -9.61 15.62
CA ASN A 18 -18.36 -8.94 14.52
C ASN A 18 -17.53 -9.91 13.66
N ARG A 19 -17.88 -10.02 12.38
CA ARG A 19 -17.16 -10.81 11.39
C ARG A 19 -16.06 -9.94 10.74
N ALA A 20 -14.91 -9.89 11.42
CA ALA A 20 -13.80 -9.02 11.02
C ALA A 20 -13.11 -9.45 9.73
N VAL A 21 -13.15 -10.74 9.37
CA VAL A 21 -12.72 -11.30 8.07
C VAL A 21 -13.82 -12.26 7.63
N ASP A 22 -14.30 -12.09 6.39
CA ASP A 22 -15.49 -12.76 5.86
C ASP A 22 -15.25 -13.31 4.45
N GLY A 23 -14.57 -14.46 4.39
CA GLY A 23 -14.32 -15.16 3.14
C GLY A 23 -13.22 -14.52 2.29
N VAL A 24 -12.09 -14.18 2.90
CA VAL A 24 -10.96 -13.56 2.19
C VAL A 24 -10.15 -14.62 1.44
N ASP A 25 -10.04 -14.43 0.13
CA ASP A 25 -9.18 -15.18 -0.78
C ASP A 25 -8.01 -14.30 -1.22
N LEU A 26 -6.77 -14.78 -1.07
CA LEU A 26 -5.56 -14.10 -1.50
C LEU A 26 -4.61 -15.09 -2.18
N ARG A 27 -3.92 -14.63 -3.22
CA ARG A 27 -2.83 -15.34 -3.89
C ARG A 27 -1.64 -14.42 -4.08
N VAL A 28 -0.67 -14.53 -3.19
CA VAL A 28 0.51 -13.67 -3.17
C VAL A 28 1.70 -14.37 -3.80
N PRO A 29 2.22 -13.89 -4.94
CA PRO A 29 3.44 -14.44 -5.55
C PRO A 29 4.67 -14.20 -4.68
N ALA A 30 5.58 -15.17 -4.62
CA ALA A 30 6.85 -15.03 -3.93
C ALA A 30 7.75 -13.95 -4.57
N GLY A 31 8.59 -13.30 -3.76
CA GLY A 31 9.57 -12.30 -4.19
C GLY A 31 8.94 -10.98 -4.66
N THR A 32 7.72 -10.66 -4.26
CA THR A 32 7.02 -9.42 -4.64
C THR A 32 6.57 -8.62 -3.44
N VAL A 33 6.20 -7.35 -3.68
CA VAL A 33 5.40 -6.58 -2.72
C VAL A 33 3.93 -6.73 -3.08
N TYR A 34 3.14 -7.24 -2.15
CA TYR A 34 1.70 -7.34 -2.27
C TYR A 34 1.02 -6.41 -1.27
N GLY A 35 0.19 -5.50 -1.77
CA GLY A 35 -0.54 -4.52 -0.96
C GLY A 35 -1.91 -5.04 -0.53
N VAL A 36 -2.24 -4.86 0.74
CA VAL A 36 -3.60 -5.03 1.28
C VAL A 36 -4.10 -3.67 1.71
N LEU A 37 -4.93 -3.07 0.87
CA LEU A 37 -5.44 -1.71 1.01
C LEU A 37 -6.84 -1.73 1.64
N GLY A 38 -7.15 -0.76 2.48
CA GLY A 38 -8.50 -0.59 3.02
C GLY A 38 -8.55 0.36 4.21
N PRO A 39 -9.75 0.79 4.63
CA PRO A 39 -9.91 1.69 5.77
C PRO A 39 -9.55 1.01 7.10
N ASN A 40 -9.49 1.81 8.16
CA ASN A 40 -9.34 1.28 9.51
C ASN A 40 -10.54 0.40 9.87
N GLY A 41 -10.27 -0.75 10.48
CA GLY A 41 -11.32 -1.73 10.81
C GLY A 41 -11.74 -2.65 9.66
N ALA A 42 -11.21 -2.51 8.45
CA ALA A 42 -11.53 -3.38 7.31
C ALA A 42 -11.11 -4.86 7.46
N GLY A 43 -10.29 -5.19 8.47
CA GLY A 43 -9.83 -6.56 8.72
C GLY A 43 -8.36 -6.82 8.34
N LYS A 44 -7.63 -5.85 7.81
CA LYS A 44 -6.23 -5.96 7.32
C LYS A 44 -5.29 -6.60 8.35
N THR A 45 -5.16 -5.98 9.53
CA THR A 45 -4.34 -6.49 10.65
C THR A 45 -4.77 -7.89 11.11
N THR A 46 -6.08 -8.19 11.05
CA THR A 46 -6.61 -9.51 11.41
C THR A 46 -6.13 -10.58 10.43
N VAL A 47 -6.18 -10.29 9.12
CA VAL A 47 -5.62 -11.17 8.08
C VAL A 47 -4.13 -11.41 8.32
N VAL A 48 -3.34 -10.35 8.53
CA VAL A 48 -1.89 -10.47 8.83
C VAL A 48 -1.65 -11.34 10.05
N LYS A 49 -2.36 -11.12 11.16
CA LYS A 49 -2.20 -11.92 12.39
C LYS A 49 -2.53 -13.39 12.20
N MET A 50 -3.51 -13.72 11.35
CA MET A 50 -3.81 -15.12 11.01
C MET A 50 -2.69 -15.76 10.18
N LEU A 51 -2.19 -15.06 9.17
CA LEU A 51 -1.09 -15.52 8.33
C LEU A 51 0.22 -15.66 9.10
N ALA A 52 0.49 -14.75 10.04
CA ALA A 52 1.64 -14.81 10.95
C ALA A 52 1.47 -15.82 12.11
N THR A 53 0.42 -16.64 12.09
CA THR A 53 0.10 -17.66 13.12
C THR A 53 -0.17 -17.11 14.52
N LEU A 54 -0.40 -15.79 14.66
CA LEU A 54 -0.71 -15.13 15.94
C LEU A 54 -2.19 -15.21 16.31
N LEU A 55 -3.04 -15.54 15.35
CA LEU A 55 -4.48 -15.65 15.51
C LEU A 55 -4.99 -16.83 14.71
N ARG A 56 -5.76 -17.72 15.36
CA ARG A 56 -6.35 -18.86 14.68
C ARG A 56 -7.57 -18.43 13.87
N PRO A 57 -7.67 -18.79 12.56
CA PRO A 57 -8.89 -18.65 11.78
C PRO A 57 -10.07 -19.43 12.38
N ASP A 58 -11.29 -18.91 12.20
CA ASP A 58 -12.53 -19.60 12.57
C ASP A 58 -13.12 -20.38 11.39
N GLY A 59 -12.69 -20.09 10.16
CA GLY A 59 -13.08 -20.79 8.93
C GLY A 59 -12.15 -20.53 7.77
N GLY A 60 -12.31 -21.31 6.72
CA GLY A 60 -11.47 -21.28 5.54
C GLY A 60 -10.11 -21.95 5.75
N ARG A 61 -9.18 -21.70 4.81
CA ARG A 61 -7.81 -22.20 4.85
C ARG A 61 -6.84 -21.08 4.56
N ALA A 62 -5.65 -21.15 5.17
CA ALA A 62 -4.54 -20.26 4.86
C ALA A 62 -3.23 -21.03 4.88
N GLY A 63 -2.41 -20.78 3.86
CA GLY A 63 -1.08 -21.37 3.70
C GLY A 63 -0.03 -20.30 3.43
N VAL A 64 1.17 -20.53 3.97
CA VAL A 64 2.37 -19.72 3.73
C VAL A 64 3.45 -20.64 3.20
N PHE A 65 3.93 -20.38 1.98
CA PHE A 65 4.85 -21.26 1.24
C PHE A 65 4.44 -22.73 1.29
N GLY A 66 3.14 -23.00 1.07
CA GLY A 66 2.57 -24.34 1.08
C GLY A 66 2.41 -24.99 2.47
N LYS A 67 2.71 -24.28 3.57
CA LYS A 67 2.51 -24.74 4.95
C LYS A 67 1.23 -24.17 5.53
N ASP A 68 0.39 -25.00 6.12
CA ASP A 68 -0.86 -24.59 6.77
C ASP A 68 -0.56 -23.76 8.03
N VAL A 69 -1.16 -22.57 8.15
CA VAL A 69 -0.89 -21.64 9.26
C VAL A 69 -1.35 -22.15 10.63
N VAL A 70 -2.19 -23.19 10.68
CA VAL A 70 -2.67 -23.81 11.92
C VAL A 70 -1.91 -25.11 12.23
N LYS A 71 -1.77 -25.99 11.25
CA LYS A 71 -1.18 -27.31 11.43
C LYS A 71 0.36 -27.25 11.48
N ASP A 72 0.95 -26.38 10.64
CA ASP A 72 2.39 -26.23 10.48
C ASP A 72 2.89 -24.89 11.06
N ALA A 73 2.23 -24.37 12.10
CA ALA A 73 2.48 -23.03 12.63
C ALA A 73 3.97 -22.75 12.96
N ASP A 74 4.68 -23.73 13.54
CA ASP A 74 6.11 -23.58 13.85
C ASP A 74 6.97 -23.44 12.59
N ALA A 75 6.66 -24.21 11.55
CA ALA A 75 7.36 -24.13 10.27
C ALA A 75 7.09 -22.79 9.56
N VAL A 76 5.87 -22.26 9.69
CA VAL A 76 5.53 -20.91 9.19
C VAL A 76 6.30 -19.85 9.96
N ARG A 77 6.30 -19.89 11.31
CA ARG A 77 7.01 -18.92 12.17
C ARG A 77 8.51 -18.85 11.86
N GLY A 78 9.12 -19.96 11.48
CA GLY A 78 10.54 -19.99 11.09
C GLY A 78 10.86 -19.27 9.77
N ARG A 79 9.84 -18.93 8.96
CA ARG A 79 10.01 -18.33 7.63
C ARG A 79 9.46 -16.90 7.53
N VAL A 80 8.70 -16.46 8.52
CA VAL A 80 8.02 -15.16 8.47
C VAL A 80 8.55 -14.22 9.54
N SER A 81 8.43 -12.93 9.28
CA SER A 81 8.60 -11.90 10.30
C SER A 81 7.47 -10.88 10.19
N LEU A 82 7.13 -10.25 11.31
CA LEU A 82 6.06 -9.26 11.39
C LEU A 82 6.57 -8.00 12.08
N THR A 83 6.42 -6.87 11.41
CA THR A 83 6.57 -5.56 12.04
C THR A 83 5.17 -4.97 12.25
N GLY A 84 4.72 -4.96 13.50
CA GLY A 84 3.39 -4.48 13.87
C GLY A 84 3.32 -2.97 14.12
N GLN A 85 2.16 -2.52 14.63
CA GLN A 85 1.94 -1.12 15.01
C GLN A 85 2.69 -0.71 16.29
N TYR A 86 3.11 -1.68 17.12
CA TYR A 86 3.86 -1.45 18.34
C TYR A 86 5.33 -1.80 18.11
N ALA A 87 6.22 -0.95 18.66
CA ALA A 87 7.65 -1.16 18.60
C ALA A 87 8.02 -2.51 19.22
N SER A 88 8.84 -3.30 18.51
CA SER A 88 9.38 -4.56 19.00
C SER A 88 10.69 -4.38 19.76
N VAL A 89 11.15 -3.14 19.88
CA VAL A 89 12.41 -2.74 20.52
C VAL A 89 12.17 -2.12 21.89
N ASP A 90 13.09 -2.33 22.81
CA ASP A 90 13.09 -1.75 24.15
C ASP A 90 13.54 -0.27 24.09
N GLU A 91 12.72 0.62 24.63
CA GLU A 91 12.98 2.06 24.58
C GLU A 91 14.17 2.51 25.45
N ASP A 92 14.53 1.77 26.50
CA ASP A 92 15.63 2.08 27.40
C ASP A 92 16.99 1.55 26.91
N LEU A 93 16.99 0.66 25.93
CA LEU A 93 18.18 0.18 25.25
C LEU A 93 18.57 1.06 24.07
N THR A 94 19.84 1.02 23.70
CA THR A 94 20.34 1.65 22.47
C THR A 94 19.96 0.86 21.23
N GLY A 95 20.12 1.45 20.04
CA GLY A 95 19.90 0.74 18.78
C GLY A 95 20.76 -0.51 18.65
N THR A 96 22.04 -0.39 19.01
CA THR A 96 22.99 -1.51 19.00
C THR A 96 22.57 -2.61 19.98
N GLU A 97 22.25 -2.25 21.23
CA GLU A 97 21.85 -3.21 22.27
C GLU A 97 20.59 -3.98 21.87
N ASN A 98 19.58 -3.29 21.35
CA ASN A 98 18.35 -3.91 20.88
C ASN A 98 18.62 -4.97 19.80
N LEU A 99 19.29 -4.58 18.71
CA LEU A 99 19.55 -5.50 17.61
C LEU A 99 20.45 -6.68 18.03
N VAL A 100 21.47 -6.44 18.86
CA VAL A 100 22.32 -7.51 19.38
C VAL A 100 21.53 -8.45 20.27
N LEU A 101 20.66 -7.94 21.15
CA LEU A 101 19.81 -8.75 22.02
C LEU A 101 18.90 -9.66 21.19
N LEU A 102 18.17 -9.06 20.22
CA LEU A 102 17.26 -9.80 19.36
C LEU A 102 17.99 -10.83 18.49
N ALA A 103 19.14 -10.49 17.91
CA ALA A 103 19.96 -11.44 17.16
C ALA A 103 20.42 -12.62 18.04
N ARG A 104 20.78 -12.36 19.30
CA ARG A 104 21.13 -13.40 20.27
C ARG A 104 19.94 -14.33 20.59
N LEU A 105 18.73 -13.77 20.74
CA LEU A 105 17.52 -14.56 20.95
C LEU A 105 17.18 -15.42 19.72
N LEU A 106 17.52 -14.95 18.51
CA LEU A 106 17.38 -15.67 17.25
C LEU A 106 18.50 -16.71 17.01
N GLY A 107 19.44 -16.91 17.97
CA GLY A 107 20.45 -17.95 17.92
C GLY A 107 21.80 -17.53 17.34
N HIS A 108 22.02 -16.27 16.98
CA HIS A 108 23.34 -15.82 16.52
C HIS A 108 24.39 -15.91 17.63
N THR A 109 25.64 -16.21 17.31
CA THR A 109 26.77 -16.06 18.24
C THR A 109 26.95 -14.55 18.56
N ARG A 110 27.62 -14.24 19.69
CA ARG A 110 27.82 -12.82 20.07
C ARG A 110 28.59 -12.01 19.02
N PRO A 111 29.66 -12.54 18.38
CA PRO A 111 30.34 -11.84 17.28
C PRO A 111 29.41 -11.62 16.08
N ALA A 112 28.69 -12.66 15.60
CA ALA A 112 27.80 -12.58 14.48
C ALA A 112 26.60 -11.62 14.74
N ALA A 113 26.05 -11.59 15.96
CA ALA A 113 25.01 -10.66 16.37
C ALA A 113 25.48 -9.21 16.26
N ARG A 114 26.69 -8.89 16.73
CA ARG A 114 27.27 -7.54 16.63
C ARG A 114 27.51 -7.13 15.18
N GLU A 115 28.10 -8.02 14.40
CA GLU A 115 28.37 -7.76 12.99
C GLU A 115 27.08 -7.52 12.21
N ARG A 116 26.07 -8.39 12.38
CA ARG A 116 24.77 -8.25 11.72
C ARG A 116 24.05 -6.99 12.15
N SER A 117 24.10 -6.63 13.44
CA SER A 117 23.51 -5.39 13.97
C SER A 117 24.16 -4.17 13.35
N ALA A 118 25.49 -4.12 13.26
CA ALA A 118 26.19 -2.99 12.63
C ALA A 118 25.85 -2.86 11.14
N GLN A 119 25.78 -3.98 10.41
CA GLN A 119 25.36 -3.98 8.99
C GLN A 119 23.96 -3.41 8.80
N LEU A 120 23.02 -3.81 9.68
CA LEU A 120 21.64 -3.31 9.59
C LEU A 120 21.53 -1.83 9.99
N LEU A 121 22.22 -1.40 11.05
CA LEU A 121 22.24 0.02 11.44
C LEU A 121 22.76 0.89 10.30
N ALA A 122 23.84 0.45 9.62
CA ALA A 122 24.38 1.12 8.44
C ALA A 122 23.38 1.14 7.28
N ALA A 123 22.84 -0.02 6.91
CA ALA A 123 21.91 -0.14 5.78
C ALA A 123 20.62 0.69 5.98
N PHE A 124 20.23 0.93 7.24
CA PHE A 124 19.05 1.69 7.60
C PHE A 124 19.34 3.17 7.93
N GLY A 125 20.59 3.63 7.77
CA GLY A 125 21.01 5.00 8.05
C GLY A 125 20.80 5.37 9.52
N LEU A 126 21.13 4.47 10.44
CA LEU A 126 21.01 4.64 11.89
C LEU A 126 22.37 4.62 12.60
N GLU A 127 23.49 4.63 11.86
CA GLU A 127 24.85 4.55 12.42
C GLU A 127 25.13 5.64 13.46
N GLU A 128 24.82 6.90 13.12
CA GLU A 128 25.05 8.04 14.01
C GLU A 128 24.20 8.01 15.30
N ALA A 129 23.13 7.23 15.26
CA ALA A 129 22.21 7.08 16.38
C ALA A 129 22.32 5.72 17.07
N ALA A 130 23.22 4.84 16.61
CA ALA A 130 23.34 3.47 17.09
C ALA A 130 23.47 3.35 18.61
N GLU A 131 24.22 4.24 19.24
CA GLU A 131 24.46 4.28 20.70
C GLU A 131 23.49 5.19 21.47
N LYS A 132 22.47 5.77 20.81
CA LYS A 132 21.38 6.52 21.48
C LYS A 132 20.29 5.54 21.90
N GLN A 133 19.68 5.77 23.06
CA GLN A 133 18.51 5.02 23.51
C GLN A 133 17.31 5.26 22.57
N ILE A 134 16.53 4.22 22.34
CA ILE A 134 15.38 4.25 21.39
C ILE A 134 14.34 5.31 21.77
N LYS A 135 14.14 5.61 23.06
CA LYS A 135 13.25 6.70 23.50
C LYS A 135 13.63 8.07 22.93
N ASN A 136 14.89 8.26 22.53
CA ASN A 136 15.39 9.51 21.92
C ASN A 136 15.38 9.46 20.37
N TYR A 137 14.83 8.39 19.76
CA TYR A 137 14.69 8.29 18.32
C TYR A 137 13.46 9.07 17.84
N SER A 138 13.55 9.65 16.63
CA SER A 138 12.35 10.16 15.95
C SER A 138 11.43 8.99 15.54
N GLY A 139 10.17 9.28 15.22
CA GLY A 139 9.23 8.25 14.75
C GLY A 139 9.77 7.48 13.54
N GLY A 140 10.36 8.19 12.57
CA GLY A 140 11.00 7.54 11.41
C GLY A 140 12.21 6.68 11.76
N MET A 141 13.02 7.07 12.75
CA MET A 141 14.13 6.25 13.23
C MET A 141 13.63 5.01 13.96
N ARG A 142 12.60 5.15 14.81
CA ARG A 142 11.97 4.00 15.49
C ARG A 142 11.41 3.00 14.47
N ARG A 143 10.72 3.49 13.45
CA ARG A 143 10.19 2.60 12.42
C ARG A 143 11.27 1.87 11.64
N ARG A 144 12.36 2.54 11.30
CA ARG A 144 13.50 1.92 10.62
C ARG A 144 14.16 0.84 11.46
N ILE A 145 14.37 1.06 12.76
CA ILE A 145 14.98 0.04 13.60
C ILE A 145 14.03 -1.14 13.86
N ASP A 146 12.71 -0.93 13.92
CA ASP A 146 11.73 -2.03 14.00
C ASP A 146 11.79 -2.94 12.76
N ILE A 147 11.89 -2.34 11.57
CA ILE A 147 12.06 -3.11 10.34
C ILE A 147 13.43 -3.82 10.33
N ALA A 148 14.49 -3.15 10.76
CA ALA A 148 15.82 -3.76 10.87
C ALA A 148 15.81 -4.97 11.81
N ALA A 149 15.13 -4.86 12.95
CA ALA A 149 14.95 -5.96 13.90
C ALA A 149 14.19 -7.14 13.26
N SER A 150 13.18 -6.87 12.46
CA SER A 150 12.37 -7.90 11.81
C SER A 150 13.09 -8.68 10.70
N ILE A 151 14.22 -8.16 10.19
CA ILE A 151 15.01 -8.82 9.13
C ILE A 151 16.40 -9.30 9.59
N LEU A 152 16.60 -9.39 10.90
CA LEU A 152 17.85 -9.95 11.47
C LEU A 152 18.17 -11.32 10.85
N ASN A 153 17.19 -12.19 10.73
CA ASN A 153 17.26 -13.52 10.10
C ASN A 153 16.68 -13.54 8.68
N THR A 154 16.76 -12.51 7.92
CA THR A 154 16.29 -12.44 6.52
C THR A 154 15.11 -13.39 6.23
N PRO A 155 13.87 -13.02 6.57
CA PRO A 155 12.71 -13.90 6.43
C PRO A 155 12.36 -14.11 4.95
N ASP A 156 11.72 -15.24 4.62
CA ASP A 156 11.17 -15.48 3.29
C ASP A 156 9.94 -14.56 3.02
N LEU A 157 9.18 -14.24 4.09
CA LEU A 157 8.01 -13.35 4.03
C LEU A 157 8.03 -12.36 5.19
N LEU A 158 7.98 -11.09 4.86
CA LEU A 158 7.88 -9.98 5.81
C LEU A 158 6.48 -9.36 5.77
N PHE A 159 5.79 -9.35 6.90
CA PHE A 159 4.55 -8.62 7.10
C PHE A 159 4.84 -7.22 7.63
N LEU A 160 4.37 -6.20 6.92
CA LEU A 160 4.44 -4.80 7.33
C LEU A 160 3.03 -4.26 7.55
N ASP A 161 2.64 -4.12 8.81
CA ASP A 161 1.32 -3.60 9.16
C ASP A 161 1.39 -2.08 9.35
N GLU A 162 0.87 -1.33 8.35
CA GLU A 162 0.85 0.12 8.27
C GLU A 162 2.22 0.79 8.55
N PRO A 163 3.27 0.48 7.76
CA PRO A 163 4.66 0.80 8.12
C PRO A 163 4.97 2.30 8.11
N THR A 164 4.18 3.14 7.46
CA THR A 164 4.46 4.58 7.33
C THR A 164 3.47 5.48 8.04
N THR A 165 2.54 4.91 8.81
CA THR A 165 1.55 5.69 9.56
C THR A 165 2.23 6.63 10.56
N GLY A 166 1.86 7.92 10.51
CA GLY A 166 2.41 8.94 11.40
C GLY A 166 3.81 9.43 11.06
N LEU A 167 4.39 8.99 9.93
CA LEU A 167 5.69 9.47 9.47
C LEU A 167 5.58 10.70 8.57
N ASP A 168 6.59 11.56 8.65
CA ASP A 168 6.78 12.65 7.70
C ASP A 168 7.15 12.12 6.30
N PRO A 169 6.97 12.90 5.21
CA PRO A 169 7.22 12.44 3.84
C PRO A 169 8.64 11.91 3.60
N ARG A 170 9.66 12.51 4.24
CA ARG A 170 11.05 12.07 4.08
C ARG A 170 11.27 10.70 4.73
N SER A 171 10.78 10.52 5.96
CA SER A 171 10.86 9.24 6.67
C SER A 171 10.08 8.15 5.95
N ARG A 172 8.92 8.47 5.34
CA ARG A 172 8.13 7.56 4.52
C ARG A 172 8.92 7.05 3.32
N ASN A 173 9.55 7.95 2.56
CA ASN A 173 10.37 7.57 1.40
C ASN A 173 11.53 6.65 1.81
N GLN A 174 12.18 6.91 2.94
CA GLN A 174 13.24 6.05 3.47
C GLN A 174 12.74 4.63 3.78
N VAL A 175 11.55 4.49 4.37
CA VAL A 175 10.93 3.19 4.60
C VAL A 175 10.62 2.48 3.26
N TRP A 176 10.13 3.20 2.27
CA TRP A 176 9.87 2.64 0.94
C TRP A 176 11.15 2.12 0.26
N ASP A 177 12.26 2.85 0.37
CA ASP A 177 13.54 2.42 -0.18
C ASP A 177 14.04 1.14 0.50
N ILE A 178 13.85 1.04 1.81
CA ILE A 178 14.15 -0.18 2.58
C ILE A 178 13.30 -1.36 2.09
N VAL A 179 12.00 -1.18 1.91
CA VAL A 179 11.10 -2.24 1.40
C VAL A 179 11.57 -2.72 0.03
N ARG A 180 11.92 -1.80 -0.89
CA ARG A 180 12.44 -2.16 -2.21
C ARG A 180 13.75 -2.95 -2.10
N ALA A 181 14.66 -2.53 -1.22
CA ALA A 181 15.92 -3.23 -0.99
C ALA A 181 15.71 -4.65 -0.44
N VAL A 182 14.81 -4.84 0.50
CA VAL A 182 14.48 -6.15 1.08
C VAL A 182 13.90 -7.10 0.03
N VAL A 183 12.98 -6.60 -0.81
CA VAL A 183 12.39 -7.40 -1.90
C VAL A 183 13.42 -7.73 -2.98
N SER A 184 14.33 -6.82 -3.31
CA SER A 184 15.40 -7.08 -4.29
C SER A 184 16.36 -8.22 -3.85
N GLN A 185 16.38 -8.55 -2.56
CA GLN A 185 17.12 -9.70 -2.00
C GLN A 185 16.29 -10.99 -1.97
N GLY A 186 15.08 -10.99 -2.52
CA GLY A 186 14.23 -12.18 -2.66
C GLY A 186 13.17 -12.36 -1.56
N THR A 187 13.12 -11.51 -0.53
CA THR A 187 12.07 -11.54 0.49
C THR A 187 10.73 -11.12 -0.14
N THR A 188 9.67 -11.85 0.15
CA THR A 188 8.31 -11.42 -0.17
C THR A 188 7.82 -10.42 0.89
N VAL A 189 7.10 -9.39 0.50
CA VAL A 189 6.52 -8.43 1.45
C VAL A 189 5.00 -8.40 1.28
N LEU A 190 4.26 -8.63 2.36
CA LEU A 190 2.84 -8.30 2.45
C LEU A 190 2.70 -7.03 3.27
N LEU A 191 2.24 -5.98 2.61
CA LEU A 191 2.09 -4.64 3.15
C LEU A 191 0.61 -4.33 3.37
N THR A 192 0.21 -4.00 4.60
CA THR A 192 -1.11 -3.40 4.82
C THR A 192 -0.99 -1.90 4.88
N THR A 193 -1.95 -1.20 4.30
CA THR A 193 -1.99 0.27 4.35
C THR A 193 -3.41 0.81 4.17
N GLN A 194 -3.62 2.02 4.64
CA GLN A 194 -4.78 2.84 4.29
C GLN A 194 -4.40 3.96 3.30
N TYR A 195 -3.10 4.12 3.03
CA TYR A 195 -2.57 5.15 2.13
C TYR A 195 -2.41 4.58 0.72
N LEU A 196 -3.16 5.15 -0.20
CA LEU A 196 -3.15 4.73 -1.60
C LEU A 196 -1.82 5.01 -2.28
N ASP A 197 -1.16 6.12 -1.93
CA ASP A 197 0.18 6.45 -2.41
C ASP A 197 1.20 5.36 -2.08
N GLU A 198 1.13 4.78 -0.87
CA GLU A 198 2.03 3.72 -0.45
C GLU A 198 1.83 2.45 -1.29
N ALA A 199 0.57 2.06 -1.50
CA ALA A 199 0.25 0.94 -2.38
C ALA A 199 0.70 1.22 -3.83
N ASP A 200 0.50 2.45 -4.33
CA ASP A 200 0.91 2.86 -5.68
C ASP A 200 2.43 2.87 -5.86
N GLN A 201 3.19 3.21 -4.83
CA GLN A 201 4.66 3.28 -4.90
C GLN A 201 5.34 1.92 -4.74
N LEU A 202 4.79 1.02 -3.95
CA LEU A 202 5.47 -0.21 -3.55
C LEU A 202 4.88 -1.48 -4.15
N ALA A 203 3.54 -1.61 -4.17
CA ALA A 203 2.91 -2.88 -4.47
C ALA A 203 2.92 -3.21 -5.96
N SER A 204 3.22 -4.45 -6.32
CA SER A 204 3.05 -4.99 -7.67
C SER A 204 1.60 -5.39 -7.95
N ARG A 205 0.91 -5.90 -6.93
CA ARG A 205 -0.52 -6.20 -6.90
C ARG A 205 -1.13 -5.69 -5.60
N VAL A 206 -2.40 -5.35 -5.64
CA VAL A 206 -3.15 -4.83 -4.50
C VAL A 206 -4.48 -5.57 -4.38
N ALA A 207 -4.80 -6.05 -3.17
CA ALA A 207 -6.15 -6.41 -2.77
C ALA A 207 -6.77 -5.26 -1.97
N VAL A 208 -7.94 -4.83 -2.36
CA VAL A 208 -8.74 -3.84 -1.63
C VAL A 208 -9.68 -4.58 -0.71
N ILE A 209 -9.54 -4.37 0.61
CA ILE A 209 -10.40 -4.98 1.63
C ILE A 209 -11.33 -3.92 2.22
N ASP A 210 -12.61 -4.26 2.27
CA ASP A 210 -13.64 -3.47 2.93
C ASP A 210 -14.62 -4.39 3.67
N HIS A 211 -14.96 -4.04 4.92
CA HIS A 211 -15.85 -4.83 5.79
C HIS A 211 -15.51 -6.33 5.81
N GLY A 212 -14.23 -6.66 5.91
CA GLY A 212 -13.74 -8.03 6.00
C GLY A 212 -13.72 -8.81 4.69
N LYS A 213 -14.01 -8.20 3.54
CA LYS A 213 -14.06 -8.85 2.22
C LYS A 213 -13.10 -8.20 1.24
N VAL A 214 -12.52 -9.01 0.35
CA VAL A 214 -11.83 -8.49 -0.82
C VAL A 214 -12.88 -7.98 -1.81
N ILE A 215 -12.85 -6.67 -2.10
CA ILE A 215 -13.79 -6.03 -3.04
C ILE A 215 -13.21 -5.83 -4.42
N ALA A 216 -11.88 -5.79 -4.53
CA ALA A 216 -11.15 -5.78 -5.79
C ALA A 216 -9.73 -6.31 -5.57
N GLU A 217 -9.14 -6.92 -6.60
CA GLU A 217 -7.75 -7.37 -6.62
C GLU A 217 -7.18 -7.21 -8.03
N GLY A 218 -5.96 -6.73 -8.12
CA GLY A 218 -5.27 -6.59 -9.41
C GLY A 218 -3.94 -5.87 -9.30
N THR A 219 -3.27 -5.76 -10.43
CA THR A 219 -2.18 -4.79 -10.61
C THR A 219 -2.75 -3.37 -10.57
N LYS A 220 -1.90 -2.39 -10.32
CA LYS A 220 -2.32 -0.97 -10.34
C LYS A 220 -3.03 -0.60 -11.65
N GLY A 221 -2.50 -1.07 -12.78
CA GLY A 221 -3.10 -0.83 -14.09
C GLY A 221 -4.48 -1.49 -14.24
N GLU A 222 -4.64 -2.75 -13.79
CA GLU A 222 -5.93 -3.46 -13.82
C GLU A 222 -6.97 -2.76 -12.95
N LEU A 223 -6.60 -2.34 -11.73
CA LEU A 223 -7.49 -1.63 -10.83
C LEU A 223 -7.91 -0.26 -11.39
N LYS A 224 -6.96 0.51 -11.93
CA LYS A 224 -7.24 1.79 -12.59
C LYS A 224 -8.13 1.61 -13.82
N ALA A 225 -7.90 0.58 -14.62
CA ALA A 225 -8.72 0.26 -15.80
C ALA A 225 -10.15 -0.20 -15.43
N SER A 226 -10.35 -0.86 -14.27
CA SER A 226 -11.67 -1.35 -13.83
C SER A 226 -12.67 -0.24 -13.52
N VAL A 227 -12.19 0.95 -13.21
CA VAL A 227 -13.03 2.14 -12.96
C VAL A 227 -13.37 2.89 -14.25
N GLY A 228 -12.62 2.61 -15.34
CA GLY A 228 -12.97 3.02 -16.70
C GLY A 228 -12.83 4.52 -16.99
N SER A 229 -12.43 5.33 -16.04
CA SER A 229 -12.42 6.78 -16.18
C SER A 229 -10.98 7.28 -16.15
N GLY A 230 -10.58 8.04 -17.18
CA GLY A 230 -9.42 8.92 -17.11
C GLY A 230 -9.85 10.28 -16.54
N SER A 231 -8.91 11.08 -16.09
CA SER A 231 -9.14 12.48 -15.75
C SER A 231 -8.32 13.39 -16.67
N VAL A 232 -8.95 14.45 -17.14
CA VAL A 232 -8.27 15.53 -17.88
C VAL A 232 -8.06 16.69 -16.92
N HIS A 233 -6.81 17.02 -16.68
CA HIS A 233 -6.42 18.18 -15.88
C HIS A 233 -6.06 19.34 -16.81
N VAL A 234 -6.72 20.46 -16.62
CA VAL A 234 -6.54 21.67 -17.44
C VAL A 234 -6.15 22.83 -16.54
N ARG A 235 -5.06 23.53 -16.90
CA ARG A 235 -4.68 24.78 -16.28
C ARG A 235 -4.85 25.91 -17.28
N LEU A 236 -5.71 26.84 -16.97
CA LEU A 236 -6.01 28.01 -17.79
C LEU A 236 -4.98 29.11 -17.55
N ARG A 237 -4.70 29.92 -18.56
CA ARG A 237 -3.91 31.15 -18.42
C ARG A 237 -4.69 32.25 -17.73
N ASP A 238 -6.01 32.35 -18.04
CA ASP A 238 -6.90 33.40 -17.57
C ASP A 238 -8.00 32.84 -16.68
N PRO A 239 -8.03 33.19 -15.38
CA PRO A 239 -9.02 32.70 -14.44
C PRO A 239 -10.45 33.20 -14.77
N GLU A 240 -10.61 34.32 -15.47
CA GLU A 240 -11.93 34.85 -15.83
C GLU A 240 -12.65 33.98 -16.88
N ARG A 241 -11.88 33.24 -17.67
CA ARG A 241 -12.41 32.28 -18.67
C ARG A 241 -12.81 30.94 -18.09
N ARG A 242 -12.68 30.72 -16.75
CA ARG A 242 -12.94 29.44 -16.10
C ARG A 242 -14.34 28.89 -16.37
N ARG A 243 -15.37 29.71 -16.21
CA ARG A 243 -16.79 29.29 -16.44
C ARG A 243 -17.06 28.88 -17.88
N GLU A 244 -16.39 29.50 -18.80
CA GLU A 244 -16.50 29.18 -20.22
C GLU A 244 -15.74 27.88 -20.54
N ALA A 245 -14.54 27.73 -20.03
CA ALA A 245 -13.75 26.52 -20.16
C ALA A 245 -14.49 25.30 -19.59
N GLU A 246 -15.13 25.47 -18.43
CA GLU A 246 -15.95 24.41 -17.81
C GLU A 246 -17.12 23.98 -18.73
N ARG A 247 -17.82 24.93 -19.37
CA ARG A 247 -18.89 24.61 -20.30
C ARG A 247 -18.36 23.88 -21.55
N VAL A 248 -17.22 24.33 -22.10
CA VAL A 248 -16.62 23.73 -23.28
C VAL A 248 -16.17 22.29 -22.96
N LEU A 249 -15.47 22.08 -21.83
CA LEU A 249 -15.02 20.76 -21.39
C LEU A 249 -16.20 19.82 -21.14
N ARG A 250 -17.24 20.28 -20.46
CA ARG A 250 -18.45 19.49 -20.20
C ARG A 250 -19.15 19.06 -21.50
N GLY A 251 -19.21 19.95 -22.50
CA GLY A 251 -19.75 19.64 -23.82
C GLY A 251 -18.89 18.68 -24.63
N ALA A 252 -17.58 18.89 -24.63
CA ALA A 252 -16.63 18.09 -25.42
C ALA A 252 -16.46 16.66 -24.87
N LEU A 253 -16.40 16.50 -23.54
CA LEU A 253 -16.16 15.23 -22.85
C LEU A 253 -17.46 14.52 -22.44
N ARG A 254 -18.61 15.20 -22.47
CA ARG A 254 -19.89 14.71 -21.93
C ARG A 254 -19.79 14.21 -20.48
N ALA A 255 -18.90 14.83 -19.71
CA ALA A 255 -18.49 14.38 -18.39
C ALA A 255 -18.66 15.49 -17.34
N THR A 256 -18.62 15.10 -16.08
CA THR A 256 -18.61 16.05 -14.96
C THR A 256 -17.28 16.78 -14.92
N VAL A 257 -17.33 18.10 -14.88
CA VAL A 257 -16.15 18.95 -14.67
C VAL A 257 -16.20 19.45 -13.23
N GLN A 258 -15.15 19.14 -12.47
CA GLN A 258 -15.00 19.58 -11.09
C GLN A 258 -14.08 20.81 -11.06
N PRO A 259 -14.50 21.90 -10.41
CA PRO A 259 -13.64 23.04 -10.19
C PRO A 259 -12.64 22.72 -9.08
N ASP A 260 -11.36 22.99 -9.34
CA ASP A 260 -10.30 22.93 -8.35
C ASP A 260 -10.34 24.17 -7.43
N PRO A 261 -9.85 24.13 -6.17
CA PRO A 261 -9.64 25.33 -5.34
C PRO A 261 -8.78 26.39 -6.02
N ASP A 262 -7.81 26.01 -6.86
CA ASP A 262 -7.08 26.95 -7.72
C ASP A 262 -8.00 27.50 -8.82
N PRO A 263 -8.20 28.83 -8.90
CA PRO A 263 -9.12 29.44 -9.84
C PRO A 263 -8.80 29.22 -11.32
N VAL A 264 -7.59 28.77 -11.65
CA VAL A 264 -7.19 28.47 -13.04
C VAL A 264 -7.21 26.97 -13.36
N ALA A 265 -7.48 26.10 -12.39
CA ALA A 265 -7.44 24.64 -12.58
C ALA A 265 -8.85 24.04 -12.69
N LEU A 266 -9.01 23.11 -13.62
CA LEU A 266 -10.22 22.31 -13.84
C LEU A 266 -9.84 20.84 -14.01
N THR A 267 -10.64 19.96 -13.43
CA THR A 267 -10.51 18.52 -13.63
C THR A 267 -11.80 17.99 -14.23
N ALA A 268 -11.69 17.26 -15.34
CA ALA A 268 -12.83 16.63 -16.00
C ALA A 268 -12.63 15.12 -16.03
N THR A 269 -13.63 14.35 -15.61
CA THR A 269 -13.61 12.89 -15.73
C THR A 269 -13.88 12.50 -17.19
N VAL A 270 -13.14 11.53 -17.72
CA VAL A 270 -13.32 11.01 -19.08
C VAL A 270 -13.89 9.60 -18.97
N ASP A 271 -15.14 9.39 -19.36
CA ASP A 271 -15.76 8.06 -19.35
C ASP A 271 -15.26 7.21 -20.51
N GLY A 272 -14.57 6.09 -20.20
CA GLY A 272 -14.12 5.10 -21.19
C GLY A 272 -15.24 4.25 -21.78
N HIS A 273 -16.46 4.30 -21.24
CA HIS A 273 -17.56 3.38 -21.58
C HIS A 273 -18.69 3.97 -22.41
N GLY A 274 -18.70 5.28 -22.67
CA GLY A 274 -19.83 5.97 -23.33
C GLY A 274 -19.61 6.39 -24.77
N THR A 275 -18.41 6.21 -25.33
CA THR A 275 -18.07 6.62 -26.71
C THR A 275 -17.15 5.63 -27.37
N ASP A 276 -17.21 5.51 -28.72
CA ASP A 276 -16.26 4.72 -29.52
C ASP A 276 -14.83 5.30 -29.51
N LEU A 277 -14.62 6.46 -28.87
CA LEU A 277 -13.34 7.17 -28.81
C LEU A 277 -12.60 6.80 -27.53
N GLY A 278 -11.33 6.45 -27.63
CA GLY A 278 -10.45 6.25 -26.49
C GLY A 278 -10.23 7.54 -25.67
N ALA A 279 -9.83 7.40 -24.40
CA ALA A 279 -9.62 8.56 -23.50
C ALA A 279 -8.66 9.61 -24.09
N ALA A 280 -7.60 9.17 -24.81
CA ALA A 280 -6.67 10.07 -25.47
C ALA A 280 -7.32 10.91 -26.60
N GLU A 281 -8.19 10.31 -27.38
CA GLU A 281 -8.92 11.02 -28.46
C GLU A 281 -9.94 11.98 -27.91
N GLN A 282 -10.64 11.61 -26.84
CA GLN A 282 -11.57 12.51 -26.12
C GLN A 282 -10.80 13.71 -25.54
N ALA A 283 -9.65 13.50 -24.93
CA ALA A 283 -8.79 14.54 -24.39
C ALA A 283 -8.27 15.49 -25.51
N ALA A 284 -7.81 14.93 -26.64
CA ALA A 284 -7.37 15.73 -27.79
C ALA A 284 -8.52 16.58 -28.35
N ARG A 285 -9.74 16.03 -28.46
CA ARG A 285 -10.92 16.76 -28.88
C ARG A 285 -11.26 17.90 -27.91
N ALA A 286 -11.20 17.64 -26.60
CA ALA A 286 -11.48 18.66 -25.58
C ALA A 286 -10.49 19.84 -25.68
N LEU A 287 -9.19 19.54 -25.86
CA LEU A 287 -8.17 20.59 -26.07
C LEU A 287 -8.42 21.40 -27.35
N ALA A 288 -8.81 20.74 -28.44
CA ALA A 288 -9.14 21.42 -29.69
C ALA A 288 -10.37 22.35 -29.53
N GLU A 289 -11.40 21.93 -28.79
CA GLU A 289 -12.58 22.79 -28.54
C GLU A 289 -12.24 24.00 -27.65
N LEU A 290 -11.37 23.84 -26.63
CA LEU A 290 -10.86 24.97 -25.85
C LEU A 290 -10.12 25.97 -26.74
N ALA A 291 -9.25 25.50 -27.65
CA ALA A 291 -8.53 26.34 -28.59
C ALA A 291 -9.48 27.08 -29.57
N ARG A 292 -10.53 26.41 -30.09
CA ARG A 292 -11.54 27.01 -30.94
C ARG A 292 -12.36 28.12 -30.23
N ALA A 293 -12.59 27.91 -28.93
CA ALA A 293 -13.24 28.93 -28.09
C ALA A 293 -12.30 30.10 -27.73
N GLY A 294 -11.03 30.09 -28.18
CA GLY A 294 -10.06 31.12 -27.87
C GLY A 294 -9.58 31.07 -26.42
N ILE A 295 -9.71 29.93 -25.75
CA ILE A 295 -9.29 29.72 -24.36
C ILE A 295 -7.85 29.21 -24.36
N THR A 296 -6.95 30.03 -23.82
CA THR A 296 -5.52 29.65 -23.71
C THR A 296 -5.30 28.76 -22.50
N VAL A 297 -4.63 27.63 -22.74
CA VAL A 297 -4.32 26.60 -21.75
C VAL A 297 -2.81 26.60 -21.52
N ASP A 298 -2.38 26.72 -20.27
CA ASP A 298 -0.94 26.67 -19.89
C ASP A 298 -0.48 25.23 -19.69
N SER A 299 -1.34 24.35 -19.21
CA SER A 299 -1.06 22.92 -19.16
C SER A 299 -2.33 22.09 -19.38
N PHE A 300 -2.16 20.97 -20.07
CA PHE A 300 -3.22 20.00 -20.32
C PHE A 300 -2.62 18.60 -20.16
N ALA A 301 -3.16 17.82 -19.24
CA ALA A 301 -2.69 16.47 -18.98
C ALA A 301 -3.86 15.48 -18.94
N LEU A 302 -3.69 14.35 -19.62
CA LEU A 302 -4.56 13.20 -19.46
C LEU A 302 -3.95 12.35 -18.35
N GLY A 303 -4.62 12.29 -17.20
CA GLY A 303 -4.29 11.45 -16.07
C GLY A 303 -5.01 10.11 -16.14
N GLN A 304 -4.34 9.05 -15.72
CA GLN A 304 -5.04 7.83 -15.34
C GLN A 304 -5.74 8.06 -13.99
N PRO A 305 -6.84 7.35 -13.69
CA PRO A 305 -7.47 7.45 -12.39
C PRO A 305 -6.43 7.22 -11.29
N SER A 306 -6.51 7.99 -10.23
CA SER A 306 -5.75 7.70 -9.00
C SER A 306 -6.31 6.44 -8.34
N LEU A 307 -5.53 5.79 -7.50
CA LEU A 307 -6.07 4.70 -6.66
C LEU A 307 -7.16 5.22 -5.69
N ASP A 308 -7.15 6.52 -5.34
CA ASP A 308 -8.20 7.17 -4.56
C ASP A 308 -9.55 7.13 -5.29
N GLU A 309 -9.56 7.51 -6.57
CA GLU A 309 -10.76 7.43 -7.41
C GLU A 309 -11.25 5.99 -7.57
N VAL A 310 -10.32 5.04 -7.72
CA VAL A 310 -10.64 3.60 -7.75
C VAL A 310 -11.30 3.16 -6.44
N PHE A 311 -10.70 3.51 -5.31
CA PHE A 311 -11.21 3.13 -4.00
C PHE A 311 -12.61 3.71 -3.75
N LEU A 312 -12.82 5.00 -4.01
CA LEU A 312 -14.12 5.66 -3.88
C LEU A 312 -15.17 5.01 -4.77
N ALA A 313 -14.86 4.77 -6.04
CA ALA A 313 -15.79 4.14 -6.97
C ALA A 313 -16.18 2.70 -6.57
N LEU A 314 -15.26 1.94 -5.95
CA LEU A 314 -15.52 0.58 -5.48
C LEU A 314 -16.34 0.56 -4.19
N THR A 315 -16.17 1.55 -3.31
CA THR A 315 -16.92 1.66 -2.04
C THR A 315 -18.30 2.27 -2.24
N ASP A 316 -18.47 3.27 -3.11
CA ASP A 316 -19.75 3.93 -3.39
C ASP A 316 -20.74 3.02 -4.14
N ARG A 317 -20.26 2.10 -5.00
CA ARG A 317 -21.15 1.14 -5.71
C ARG A 317 -21.93 0.22 -4.76
N LYS A 318 -21.50 0.05 -3.50
CA LYS A 318 -22.24 -0.74 -2.49
C LYS A 318 -23.29 0.07 -1.73
N GLY A 319 -23.21 1.39 -1.70
CA GLY A 319 -24.22 2.26 -1.06
C GLY A 319 -25.54 2.35 -1.82
N THR A 320 -25.59 1.91 -3.08
CA THR A 320 -26.80 2.00 -3.95
C THR A 320 -27.56 0.67 -4.10
N ALA A 321 -27.08 -0.41 -3.44
CA ALA A 321 -27.69 -1.75 -3.53
C ALA A 321 -28.26 -2.26 -2.19
N ALA A 322 -28.65 -1.33 -1.29
CA ALA A 322 -29.31 -1.65 -0.02
C ALA A 322 -30.73 -1.07 0.01
#